data_4520b6ddba5780c88215aba012eea973
#
_entry.id   4520b6ddba5780c88215aba012eea973
#
_cell.length_a   1.000
_cell.length_b   1.000
_cell.length_c   1.000
_cell.angle_alpha   90.00
_cell.angle_beta   90.00
_cell.angle_gamma   90.00
#
_symmetry.space_group_name_H-M   'P 1'
#
loop_
_entity.id
_entity.type
_entity.pdbx_description
1 polymer ?
#
loop_
_entity_poly.entity_id
_entity_poly.type
_entity_poly.pdbx_seq_one_letter_code
_entity_poly.pdbx_strand_id
1 'polypeptide(L)'
;MKKLPRISQKEQDVLLVFWQDGGNLTASAIADKGDGLGINTVQAAVRNLLKKEYIEISDIVYSGTVLTRSYKPVISAEQYAAYQLQILKINAKNFSVSNFVEHFKENNEIECLKELK
;
A
#
# COMPACT_ATOMS: atom_id res chain seq x y z
N MET A 1 4.44 2.21 18.62
CA MET A 1 3.73 2.26 17.33
C MET A 1 2.26 1.92 17.52
N LYS A 2 1.40 2.68 16.88
CA LYS A 2 -0.04 2.41 16.92
C LYS A 2 -0.35 1.08 16.23
N LYS A 3 -1.19 0.27 16.86
CA LYS A 3 -1.60 -1.00 16.29
C LYS A 3 -2.50 -0.77 15.07
N LEU A 4 -2.14 -1.37 13.93
CA LEU A 4 -2.89 -1.21 12.70
C LEU A 4 -3.96 -2.31 12.57
N PRO A 5 -5.17 -1.98 12.10
CA PRO A 5 -6.17 -3.00 11.82
C PRO A 5 -5.70 -3.97 10.73
N ARG A 6 -6.16 -5.20 10.82
CA ARG A 6 -5.84 -6.21 9.81
C ARG A 6 -6.54 -5.87 8.50
N ILE A 7 -5.85 -6.09 7.38
CA ILE A 7 -6.41 -5.87 6.04
C ILE A 7 -6.44 -7.17 5.25
N SER A 8 -7.36 -7.22 4.29
CA SER A 8 -7.48 -8.36 3.39
C SER A 8 -6.44 -8.28 2.27
N GLN A 9 -6.29 -9.37 1.52
CA GLN A 9 -5.37 -9.40 0.38
C GLN A 9 -5.76 -8.35 -0.67
N LYS A 10 -7.04 -8.19 -0.94
CA LYS A 10 -7.51 -7.20 -1.93
C LYS A 10 -7.25 -5.77 -1.46
N GLU A 11 -7.41 -5.50 -0.17
CA GLU A 11 -7.07 -4.20 0.41
C GLU A 11 -5.56 -3.93 0.29
N GLN A 12 -4.75 -4.95 0.53
CA GLN A 12 -3.30 -4.83 0.39
C GLN A 12 -2.91 -4.59 -1.07
N ASP A 13 -3.57 -5.25 -2.01
CA ASP A 13 -3.34 -5.06 -3.45
C ASP A 13 -3.63 -3.61 -3.85
N VAL A 14 -4.70 -3.02 -3.32
CA VAL A 14 -5.03 -1.62 -3.58
C VAL A 14 -3.98 -0.68 -2.98
N LEU A 15 -3.54 -0.94 -1.75
CA LEU A 15 -2.47 -0.14 -1.14
C LEU A 15 -1.18 -0.21 -1.97
N LEU A 16 -0.88 -1.37 -2.51
CA LEU A 16 0.32 -1.54 -3.33
C LEU A 16 0.28 -0.63 -4.56
N VAL A 17 -0.90 -0.47 -5.18
CA VAL A 17 -1.06 0.44 -6.31
C VAL A 17 -0.72 1.88 -5.89
N PHE A 18 -1.19 2.33 -4.72
CA PHE A 18 -0.86 3.66 -4.20
C PHE A 18 0.65 3.83 -4.02
N TRP A 19 1.29 2.84 -3.40
CA TRP A 19 2.72 2.94 -3.10
C TRP A 19 3.57 2.91 -4.38
N GLN A 20 3.16 2.13 -5.37
CA GLN A 20 3.87 2.06 -6.65
C GLN A 20 3.70 3.32 -7.48
N ASP A 21 2.52 3.91 -7.46
CA ASP A 21 2.24 5.14 -8.21
C ASP A 21 2.90 6.36 -7.57
N GLY A 22 2.86 6.43 -6.25
CA GLY A 22 3.44 7.54 -5.50
C GLY A 22 2.59 8.80 -5.46
N GLY A 23 1.41 8.80 -6.07
CA GLY A 23 0.53 9.95 -6.13
C GLY A 23 -0.85 9.70 -5.54
N ASN A 24 -1.72 10.69 -5.72
CA ASN A 24 -3.12 10.59 -5.33
C ASN A 24 -3.90 9.86 -6.43
N LEU A 25 -4.80 8.98 -6.03
CA LEU A 25 -5.55 8.16 -7.00
C LEU A 25 -7.03 8.14 -6.67
N THR A 26 -7.86 8.17 -7.73
CA THR A 26 -9.29 7.88 -7.63
C THR A 26 -9.49 6.36 -7.70
N ALA A 27 -10.69 5.88 -7.34
CA ALA A 27 -11.01 4.46 -7.44
C ALA A 27 -10.86 3.97 -8.89
N SER A 28 -11.29 4.76 -9.87
CA SER A 28 -11.16 4.40 -11.29
C SER A 28 -9.70 4.27 -11.70
N ALA A 29 -8.85 5.19 -11.25
CA ALA A 29 -7.43 5.16 -11.55
C ALA A 29 -6.76 3.92 -10.93
N ILE A 30 -7.16 3.55 -9.72
CA ILE A 30 -6.65 2.35 -9.05
C ILE A 30 -7.04 1.10 -9.86
N ALA A 31 -8.29 1.03 -10.32
CA ALA A 31 -8.75 -0.10 -11.13
C ALA A 31 -7.98 -0.20 -12.45
N ASP A 32 -7.70 0.94 -13.08
CA ASP A 32 -6.95 0.98 -14.34
C ASP A 32 -5.49 0.54 -14.16
N LYS A 33 -4.87 0.94 -13.05
CA LYS A 33 -3.45 0.65 -12.78
C LYS A 33 -3.23 -0.72 -12.17
N GLY A 34 -4.23 -1.22 -11.43
CA GLY A 34 -4.12 -2.51 -10.75
C GLY A 34 -4.41 -3.65 -11.70
N ASP A 35 -3.51 -4.63 -11.73
CA ASP A 35 -3.68 -5.81 -12.57
C ASP A 35 -4.75 -6.74 -11.97
N GLY A 36 -5.83 -6.96 -12.71
CA GLY A 36 -6.90 -7.85 -12.30
C GLY A 36 -7.83 -7.30 -11.22
N LEU A 37 -7.75 -6.00 -10.93
CA LEU A 37 -8.64 -5.38 -9.94
C LEU A 37 -9.86 -4.76 -10.65
N GLY A 38 -11.04 -5.29 -10.33
CA GLY A 38 -12.30 -4.72 -10.84
C GLY A 38 -12.71 -3.50 -10.04
N ILE A 39 -13.47 -2.59 -10.67
CA ILE A 39 -13.90 -1.36 -10.02
C ILE A 39 -14.71 -1.61 -8.75
N ASN A 40 -15.58 -2.62 -8.74
CA ASN A 40 -16.39 -2.93 -7.56
C ASN A 40 -15.51 -3.40 -6.40
N THR A 41 -14.51 -4.22 -6.69
CA THR A 41 -13.54 -4.68 -5.69
C THR A 41 -12.74 -3.51 -5.13
N VAL A 42 -12.30 -2.61 -6.02
CA VAL A 42 -11.54 -1.43 -5.63
C VAL A 42 -12.37 -0.52 -4.73
N GLN A 43 -13.64 -0.26 -5.10
CA GLN A 43 -14.52 0.60 -4.30
C GLN A 43 -14.75 0.04 -2.90
N ALA A 44 -14.95 -1.28 -2.79
CA ALA A 44 -15.12 -1.94 -1.50
C ALA A 44 -13.84 -1.84 -0.66
N ALA A 45 -12.69 -2.09 -1.28
CA ALA A 45 -11.40 -2.02 -0.60
C ALA A 45 -11.11 -0.59 -0.12
N VAL A 46 -11.39 0.41 -0.95
CA VAL A 46 -11.19 1.82 -0.61
C VAL A 46 -12.02 2.20 0.61
N ARG A 47 -13.30 1.80 0.64
CA ARG A 47 -14.16 2.08 1.81
C ARG A 47 -13.59 1.48 3.08
N ASN A 48 -13.13 0.23 3.01
CA ASN A 48 -12.57 -0.45 4.17
C ASN A 48 -11.26 0.19 4.63
N LEU A 49 -10.40 0.54 3.67
CA LEU A 49 -9.12 1.20 3.99
C LEU A 49 -9.34 2.58 4.61
N LEU A 50 -10.35 3.31 4.18
CA LEU A 50 -10.73 4.58 4.81
C LEU A 50 -11.16 4.38 6.27
N LYS A 51 -12.01 3.37 6.53
CA LYS A 51 -12.44 3.05 7.87
C LYS A 51 -11.29 2.65 8.78
N LYS A 52 -10.32 1.94 8.22
CA LYS A 52 -9.15 1.45 8.95
C LYS A 52 -8.04 2.51 9.03
N GLU A 53 -8.25 3.67 8.42
CA GLU A 53 -7.31 4.79 8.43
C GLU A 53 -5.97 4.49 7.76
N TYR A 54 -5.97 3.60 6.77
CA TYR A 54 -4.79 3.34 5.94
C TYR A 54 -4.64 4.35 4.82
N ILE A 55 -5.77 4.93 4.38
CA ILE A 55 -5.79 5.97 3.35
C ILE A 55 -6.71 7.08 3.83
N GLU A 56 -6.61 8.24 3.19
CA GLU A 56 -7.48 9.38 3.46
C GLU A 56 -7.89 10.03 2.14
N ILE A 57 -8.96 10.83 2.20
CA ILE A 57 -9.39 11.62 1.05
C ILE A 57 -8.43 12.78 0.91
N SER A 58 -7.76 12.88 -0.24
CA SER A 58 -6.81 13.97 -0.50
C SER A 58 -7.45 15.14 -1.20
N ASP A 59 -8.45 14.88 -2.07
CA ASP A 59 -9.08 15.92 -2.86
C ASP A 59 -10.36 15.39 -3.51
N ILE A 60 -11.13 16.33 -4.07
CA ILE A 60 -12.29 15.98 -4.89
C ILE A 60 -11.97 16.52 -6.28
N VAL A 61 -11.96 15.65 -7.28
CA VAL A 61 -11.55 15.98 -8.64
C VAL A 61 -12.64 15.59 -9.63
N TYR A 62 -12.56 16.16 -10.83
CA TYR A 62 -13.47 15.78 -11.90
C TYR A 62 -12.96 14.53 -12.60
N SER A 63 -13.87 13.57 -12.81
CA SER A 63 -13.64 12.41 -13.68
C SER A 63 -14.69 12.52 -14.78
N GLY A 64 -14.29 13.09 -15.93
CA GLY A 64 -15.26 13.49 -16.93
C GLY A 64 -16.09 14.66 -16.42
N THR A 65 -17.40 14.49 -16.32
CA THR A 65 -18.33 15.52 -15.81
C THR A 65 -18.75 15.29 -14.36
N VAL A 66 -18.25 14.21 -13.72
CA VAL A 66 -18.66 13.82 -12.38
C VAL A 66 -17.57 14.12 -11.38
N LEU A 67 -17.94 14.67 -10.23
CA LEU A 67 -17.01 14.87 -9.12
C LEU A 67 -16.74 13.52 -8.46
N THR A 68 -15.49 13.22 -8.22
CA THR A 68 -15.08 12.00 -7.57
C THR A 68 -13.98 12.29 -6.54
N ARG A 69 -13.83 11.38 -5.58
CA ARG A 69 -12.82 11.52 -4.54
C ARG A 69 -11.49 10.96 -5.00
N SER A 70 -10.43 11.69 -4.68
CA SER A 70 -9.05 11.23 -4.83
C SER A 70 -8.53 10.87 -3.45
N TYR A 71 -7.74 9.84 -3.36
CA TYR A 71 -7.25 9.30 -2.09
C TYR A 71 -5.73 9.27 -2.08
N LYS A 72 -5.16 9.26 -0.88
CA LYS A 72 -3.72 9.07 -0.70
C LYS A 72 -3.48 8.18 0.51
N PRO A 73 -2.35 7.44 0.54
CA PRO A 73 -2.05 6.61 1.71
C PRO A 73 -1.64 7.45 2.90
N VAL A 74 -2.10 7.07 4.08
CA VAL A 74 -1.66 7.62 5.36
C VAL A 74 -0.43 6.88 5.84
N ILE A 75 -0.35 5.59 5.50
CA ILE A 75 0.71 4.69 5.94
C ILE A 75 1.61 4.36 4.76
N SER A 76 2.92 4.54 4.93
CA SER A 76 3.88 4.20 3.88
C SER A 76 4.13 2.69 3.82
N ALA A 77 4.71 2.23 2.71
CA ALA A 77 5.08 0.83 2.55
C ALA A 77 6.07 0.41 3.63
N GLU A 78 7.01 1.30 3.96
CA GLU A 78 8.02 1.04 5.00
C GLU A 78 7.39 0.89 6.37
N GLN A 79 6.42 1.75 6.69
CA GLN A 79 5.67 1.66 7.95
C GLN A 79 4.89 0.36 8.04
N TYR A 80 4.24 -0.02 6.96
CA TYR A 80 3.48 -1.26 6.91
C TYR A 80 4.39 -2.49 7.08
N ALA A 81 5.53 -2.49 6.39
CA ALA A 81 6.51 -3.58 6.52
C ALA A 81 7.04 -3.68 7.95
N ALA A 82 7.37 -2.55 8.57
CA ALA A 82 7.84 -2.53 9.95
C ALA A 82 6.77 -3.10 10.89
N TYR A 83 5.52 -2.76 10.66
CA TYR A 83 4.42 -3.27 11.47
C TYR A 83 4.29 -4.80 11.33
N GLN A 84 4.44 -5.32 10.11
CA GLN A 84 4.40 -6.77 9.87
C GLN A 84 5.52 -7.48 10.64
N LEU A 85 6.71 -6.89 10.70
CA LEU A 85 7.81 -7.45 11.48
C LEU A 85 7.49 -7.47 12.97
N GLN A 86 6.78 -6.46 13.48
CA GLN A 86 6.35 -6.45 14.88
C GLN A 86 5.35 -7.57 15.17
N ILE A 87 4.43 -7.84 14.23
CA ILE A 87 3.46 -8.91 14.38
C ILE A 87 4.17 -10.27 14.51
N LEU A 88 5.29 -10.43 13.82
CA LEU A 88 6.09 -11.64 13.89
C LEU A 88 6.91 -11.73 15.18
N LYS A 89 6.85 -10.68 16.03
CA LYS A 89 7.58 -10.60 17.30
C LYS A 89 9.10 -10.68 17.12
N ILE A 90 9.57 -10.10 16.03
CA ILE A 90 10.99 -10.01 15.73
C ILE A 90 11.58 -8.81 16.50
N ASN A 91 12.77 -9.01 17.09
CA ASN A 91 13.43 -7.95 17.84
C ASN A 91 14.91 -7.83 17.43
N ALA A 92 15.58 -6.82 17.99
CA ALA A 92 16.97 -6.50 17.61
C ALA A 92 17.95 -7.65 17.87
N LYS A 93 17.63 -8.56 18.77
CA LYS A 93 18.51 -9.69 19.10
C LYS A 93 18.48 -10.78 18.05
N ASN A 94 17.33 -11.00 17.42
CA ASN A 94 17.14 -12.08 16.47
C ASN A 94 16.89 -11.60 15.04
N PHE A 95 17.17 -10.32 14.76
CA PHE A 95 16.95 -9.76 13.43
C PHE A 95 18.13 -8.87 13.05
N SER A 96 18.80 -9.23 11.98
CA SER A 96 19.89 -8.44 11.41
C SER A 96 19.42 -7.74 10.15
N VAL A 97 19.48 -6.42 10.12
CA VAL A 97 19.11 -5.64 8.95
C VAL A 97 19.98 -6.03 7.75
N SER A 98 21.28 -6.25 7.96
CA SER A 98 22.18 -6.68 6.89
C SER A 98 21.75 -7.99 6.26
N ASN A 99 21.42 -8.97 7.10
CA ASN A 99 20.95 -10.27 6.60
C ASN A 99 19.61 -10.14 5.90
N PHE A 100 18.73 -9.29 6.43
CA PHE A 100 17.43 -9.05 5.81
C PHE A 100 17.61 -8.46 4.40
N VAL A 101 18.47 -7.45 4.26
CA VAL A 101 18.75 -6.82 2.97
C VAL A 101 19.35 -7.84 1.99
N GLU A 102 20.26 -8.68 2.48
CA GLU A 102 20.88 -9.72 1.65
C GLU A 102 19.85 -10.70 1.08
N HIS A 103 18.97 -11.21 1.94
CA HIS A 103 17.91 -12.12 1.51
C HIS A 103 16.90 -11.43 0.61
N PHE A 104 16.62 -10.16 0.87
CA PHE A 104 15.74 -9.37 0.02
C PHE A 104 16.31 -9.28 -1.40
N LYS A 105 17.61 -9.02 -1.52
CA LYS A 105 18.30 -8.96 -2.81
C LYS A 105 18.24 -10.30 -3.55
N GLU A 106 18.39 -11.41 -2.83
CA GLU A 106 18.34 -12.74 -3.43
C GLU A 106 16.99 -13.11 -3.97
N ASN A 107 15.93 -12.67 -3.31
CA ASN A 107 14.56 -13.10 -3.61
C ASN A 107 13.75 -12.10 -4.43
N ASN A 108 14.31 -10.91 -4.70
CA ASN A 108 13.61 -9.87 -5.46
C ASN A 108 14.39 -9.51 -6.69
N GLU A 109 13.68 -8.99 -7.69
CA GLU A 109 14.29 -8.59 -8.93
C GLU A 109 15.24 -7.42 -8.73
N ILE A 110 16.37 -7.47 -9.45
CA ILE A 110 17.38 -6.43 -9.40
C ILE A 110 16.81 -5.05 -9.75
N GLU A 111 15.82 -5.01 -10.63
CA GLU A 111 15.17 -3.77 -11.04
C GLU A 111 14.53 -3.01 -9.89
N CYS A 112 13.88 -3.72 -8.98
CA CYS A 112 13.31 -3.10 -7.78
C CYS A 112 14.38 -2.44 -6.92
N LEU A 113 15.54 -3.08 -6.81
CA LEU A 113 16.64 -2.56 -6.02
C LEU A 113 17.28 -1.33 -6.67
N LYS A 114 17.30 -1.27 -7.98
CA LYS A 114 17.83 -0.09 -8.70
C LYS A 114 16.96 1.13 -8.45
N GLU A 115 15.66 0.95 -8.35
CA GLU A 115 14.73 2.03 -8.08
C GLU A 115 14.87 2.60 -6.66
N LEU A 116 15.41 1.79 -5.74
CA LEU A 116 15.59 2.19 -4.35
C LEU A 116 16.86 3.02 -4.11
N LYS A 117 17.67 3.16 -5.11
CA LYS A 117 18.92 3.93 -4.97
C LYS A 117 18.67 5.45 -5.09
#